data_ff20b18348ce383566d8f1823bcefdff
#
_entry.id   ff20b18348ce383566d8f1823bcefdff
#
_cell.length_a   1.000
_cell.length_b   1.000
_cell.length_c   1.000
_cell.angle_alpha   90.00
_cell.angle_beta   90.00
_cell.angle_gamma   90.00
#
_symmetry.space_group_name_H-M   'P 1'
#
loop_
_entity.id
_entity.type
_entity.pdbx_description
1 polymer ?
#
loop_
_entity_poly.entity_id
_entity_poly.type
_entity_poly.pdbx_seq_one_letter_code
_entity_poly.pdbx_strand_id
1 'polypeptide(L)'
;MSRIAKDLRILTRSVLVILAIICTYACYLAQDVLVPLVLGTLLSLLLSPVVTTFERIHIPRAVGSLIMVLLIVGGMAEAVSRLASPAQAWIANAPATFQSIEQRLRHFREPIRQAREATQRLENMTQSSAGQVIFKDQPSMLADLVARTPHALGQIAVVLLLVYFFLSSGNTFLRRLVEVSPDMSEKRVVVGIARGIQQEMSRYLLTVSMINFGLALATALAMALLGVPNALLWGALAGVLNFAPYVGPTLTLITLTLVGLATFPSLGHALAVPGVFFAIALVEGQLISPVVIGRRLAINPVIVFVWLLLWGALWGIVGVLLAGPLLACFRILCKHLPSLQGISVLMGDTRSEPAE
;
A
#
# COMPACT_ATOMS: atom_id res chain seq x y z
N MET A 1 -23.16 -15.39 -42.82
CA MET A 1 -22.16 -15.66 -41.73
C MET A 1 -21.75 -14.45 -40.91
N SER A 2 -21.86 -13.21 -41.38
CA SER A 2 -21.37 -12.02 -40.62
C SER A 2 -22.24 -11.56 -39.43
N ARG A 3 -23.57 -11.72 -39.49
CA ARG A 3 -24.47 -11.33 -38.38
C ARG A 3 -24.33 -12.25 -37.16
N ILE A 4 -24.40 -13.57 -37.38
CA ILE A 4 -24.25 -14.56 -36.30
C ILE A 4 -22.91 -14.41 -35.56
N ALA A 5 -21.82 -14.18 -36.29
CA ALA A 5 -20.49 -13.95 -35.66
C ALA A 5 -20.41 -12.62 -34.88
N LYS A 6 -21.20 -11.62 -35.23
CA LYS A 6 -21.31 -10.36 -34.51
C LYS A 6 -22.13 -10.52 -33.24
N ASP A 7 -23.27 -11.22 -33.35
CA ASP A 7 -24.14 -11.46 -32.20
C ASP A 7 -23.48 -12.38 -31.17
N LEU A 8 -22.73 -13.39 -31.63
CA LEU A 8 -21.92 -14.26 -30.73
C LEU A 8 -20.86 -13.47 -29.99
N ARG A 9 -20.16 -12.52 -30.65
CA ARG A 9 -19.17 -11.64 -30.00
C ARG A 9 -19.80 -10.71 -28.98
N ILE A 10 -21.01 -10.17 -29.26
CA ILE A 10 -21.74 -9.33 -28.32
C ILE A 10 -22.15 -10.18 -27.11
N LEU A 11 -22.70 -11.36 -27.31
CA LEU A 11 -23.09 -12.30 -26.24
C LEU A 11 -21.87 -12.66 -25.36
N THR A 12 -20.75 -13.05 -25.98
CA THR A 12 -19.51 -13.36 -25.23
C THR A 12 -19.02 -12.17 -24.39
N ARG A 13 -19.06 -10.95 -24.94
CA ARG A 13 -18.67 -9.74 -24.18
C ARG A 13 -19.62 -9.47 -23.03
N SER A 14 -20.93 -9.61 -23.24
CA SER A 14 -21.94 -9.43 -22.18
C SER A 14 -21.75 -10.46 -21.06
N VAL A 15 -21.51 -11.72 -21.40
CA VAL A 15 -21.22 -12.78 -20.40
C VAL A 15 -19.94 -12.49 -19.64
N LEU A 16 -18.88 -12.01 -20.29
CA LEU A 16 -17.63 -11.63 -19.63
C LEU A 16 -17.82 -10.45 -18.66
N VAL A 17 -18.62 -9.45 -19.03
CA VAL A 17 -18.94 -8.32 -18.15
C VAL A 17 -19.73 -8.78 -16.93
N ILE A 18 -20.76 -9.61 -17.13
CA ILE A 18 -21.55 -10.17 -16.02
C ILE A 18 -20.66 -10.99 -15.09
N LEU A 19 -19.80 -11.84 -15.66
CA LEU A 19 -18.86 -12.66 -14.89
C LEU A 19 -17.90 -11.77 -14.07
N ALA A 20 -17.37 -10.69 -14.67
CA ALA A 20 -16.51 -9.75 -13.97
C ALA A 20 -17.23 -9.07 -12.78
N ILE A 21 -18.50 -8.66 -12.97
CA ILE A 21 -19.31 -8.06 -11.89
C ILE A 21 -19.54 -9.10 -10.77
N ILE A 22 -19.92 -10.33 -11.12
CA ILE A 22 -20.12 -11.41 -10.14
C ILE A 22 -18.82 -11.69 -9.38
N CYS A 23 -17.69 -11.82 -10.06
CA CYS A 23 -16.39 -12.04 -9.42
C CYS A 23 -16.02 -10.88 -8.48
N THR A 24 -16.24 -9.63 -8.90
CA THR A 24 -15.99 -8.45 -8.07
C THR A 24 -16.85 -8.46 -6.82
N TYR A 25 -18.13 -8.76 -6.96
CA TYR A 25 -19.07 -8.87 -5.83
C TYR A 25 -18.71 -10.04 -4.90
N ALA A 26 -18.33 -11.19 -5.46
CA ALA A 26 -17.82 -12.32 -4.67
C ALA A 26 -16.56 -11.96 -3.89
N CYS A 27 -15.62 -11.22 -4.48
CA CYS A 27 -14.42 -10.71 -3.81
C CYS A 27 -14.76 -9.76 -2.65
N TYR A 28 -15.82 -8.95 -2.80
CA TYR A 28 -16.32 -8.09 -1.73
C TYR A 28 -16.93 -8.90 -0.59
N LEU A 29 -17.81 -9.86 -0.88
CA LEU A 29 -18.44 -10.70 0.15
C LEU A 29 -17.45 -11.61 0.88
N ALA A 30 -16.44 -12.11 0.17
CA ALA A 30 -15.44 -13.03 0.73
C ALA A 30 -14.20 -12.31 1.30
N GLN A 31 -14.26 -11.00 1.54
CA GLN A 31 -13.10 -10.21 2.00
C GLN A 31 -12.47 -10.75 3.27
N ASP A 32 -13.25 -11.24 4.23
CA ASP A 32 -12.75 -11.76 5.50
C ASP A 32 -11.87 -13.02 5.35
N VAL A 33 -12.02 -13.74 4.24
CA VAL A 33 -11.21 -14.91 3.88
C VAL A 33 -10.13 -14.54 2.87
N LEU A 34 -10.48 -13.74 1.86
CA LEU A 34 -9.56 -13.39 0.77
C LEU A 34 -8.43 -12.47 1.23
N VAL A 35 -8.72 -11.49 2.10
CA VAL A 35 -7.68 -10.57 2.59
C VAL A 35 -6.58 -11.31 3.35
N PRO A 36 -6.86 -12.15 4.36
CA PRO A 36 -5.84 -12.96 5.00
C PRO A 36 -5.10 -13.89 4.03
N LEU A 37 -5.80 -14.51 3.08
CA LEU A 37 -5.21 -15.40 2.10
C LEU A 37 -4.21 -14.68 1.19
N VAL A 38 -4.58 -13.51 0.67
CA VAL A 38 -3.73 -12.67 -0.17
C VAL A 38 -2.54 -12.14 0.62
N LEU A 39 -2.76 -11.61 1.82
CA LEU A 39 -1.69 -11.17 2.71
C LEU A 39 -0.73 -12.31 3.04
N GLY A 40 -1.25 -13.48 3.42
CA GLY A 40 -0.44 -14.66 3.70
C GLY A 40 0.39 -15.10 2.50
N THR A 41 -0.19 -15.07 1.30
CA THR A 41 0.51 -15.38 0.05
C THR A 41 1.60 -14.37 -0.26
N LEU A 42 1.32 -13.07 -0.22
CA LEU A 42 2.30 -12.01 -0.51
C LEU A 42 3.45 -12.02 0.50
N LEU A 43 3.16 -12.17 1.80
CA LEU A 43 4.17 -12.29 2.84
C LEU A 43 5.00 -13.56 2.69
N SER A 44 4.38 -14.70 2.33
CA SER A 44 5.14 -15.92 2.07
C SER A 44 6.07 -15.79 0.88
N LEU A 45 5.63 -15.13 -0.20
CA LEU A 45 6.47 -14.83 -1.35
C LEU A 45 7.63 -13.88 -0.99
N LEU A 46 7.36 -12.87 -0.19
CA LEU A 46 8.36 -11.93 0.32
C LEU A 46 9.44 -12.64 1.14
N LEU A 47 9.05 -13.56 2.02
CA LEU A 47 9.95 -14.24 2.96
C LEU A 47 10.59 -15.51 2.37
N SER A 48 10.07 -16.03 1.26
CA SER A 48 10.56 -17.25 0.62
C SER A 48 12.08 -17.26 0.36
N PRO A 49 12.74 -16.18 -0.12
CA PRO A 49 14.18 -16.16 -0.33
C PRO A 49 14.97 -16.35 0.98
N VAL A 50 14.47 -15.78 2.08
CA VAL A 50 15.13 -15.88 3.39
C VAL A 50 15.05 -17.32 3.90
N VAL A 51 13.88 -17.95 3.84
CA VAL A 51 13.71 -19.37 4.22
C VAL A 51 14.54 -20.29 3.34
N THR A 52 14.64 -20.00 2.04
CA THR A 52 15.52 -20.77 1.14
C THR A 52 17.01 -20.62 1.51
N THR A 53 17.41 -19.48 2.05
CA THR A 53 18.77 -19.29 2.58
C THR A 53 19.00 -20.14 3.84
N PHE A 54 18.00 -20.29 4.71
CA PHE A 54 18.08 -21.21 5.87
C PHE A 54 18.20 -22.67 5.45
N GLU A 55 17.51 -23.08 4.38
CA GLU A 55 17.69 -24.43 3.82
C GLU A 55 19.14 -24.71 3.37
N ARG A 56 19.83 -23.70 2.81
CA ARG A 56 21.23 -23.82 2.40
C ARG A 56 22.20 -24.07 3.56
N ILE A 57 21.83 -23.62 4.77
CA ILE A 57 22.59 -23.86 6.00
C ILE A 57 22.04 -25.05 6.80
N HIS A 58 21.35 -25.99 6.11
CA HIS A 58 20.81 -27.24 6.65
C HIS A 58 19.68 -27.10 7.68
N ILE A 59 19.02 -25.95 7.77
CA ILE A 59 17.83 -25.79 8.62
C ILE A 59 16.61 -26.32 7.86
N PRO A 60 15.85 -27.28 8.42
CA PRO A 60 14.62 -27.78 7.79
C PRO A 60 13.65 -26.64 7.49
N ARG A 61 12.99 -26.67 6.33
CA ARG A 61 12.12 -25.58 5.86
C ARG A 61 11.01 -25.22 6.87
N ALA A 62 10.42 -26.23 7.53
CA ALA A 62 9.41 -26.00 8.56
C ALA A 62 9.96 -25.20 9.75
N VAL A 63 11.20 -25.49 10.18
CA VAL A 63 11.87 -24.76 11.28
C VAL A 63 12.22 -23.34 10.83
N GLY A 64 12.77 -23.17 9.63
CA GLY A 64 13.07 -21.85 9.06
C GLY A 64 11.81 -20.99 8.93
N SER A 65 10.69 -21.58 8.50
CA SER A 65 9.39 -20.90 8.43
C SER A 65 8.88 -20.49 9.81
N LEU A 66 9.03 -21.36 10.81
CA LEU A 66 8.62 -21.03 12.20
C LEU A 66 9.47 -19.88 12.76
N ILE A 67 10.78 -19.91 12.55
CA ILE A 67 11.67 -18.82 12.96
C ILE A 67 11.22 -17.49 12.33
N MET A 68 10.91 -17.49 11.02
CA MET A 68 10.46 -16.28 10.33
C MET A 68 9.13 -15.75 10.88
N VAL A 69 8.17 -16.64 11.18
CA VAL A 69 6.91 -16.23 11.79
C VAL A 69 7.13 -15.65 13.19
N LEU A 70 7.99 -16.27 14.01
CA LEU A 70 8.34 -15.74 15.33
C LEU A 70 9.06 -14.39 15.25
N LEU A 71 9.92 -14.18 14.27
CA LEU A 71 10.57 -12.88 14.01
C LEU A 71 9.55 -11.81 13.62
N ILE A 72 8.55 -12.16 12.79
CA ILE A 72 7.48 -11.22 12.44
C ILE A 72 6.65 -10.87 13.68
N VAL A 73 6.23 -11.87 14.46
CA VAL A 73 5.45 -11.65 15.69
C VAL A 73 6.24 -10.78 16.67
N GLY A 74 7.52 -11.10 16.90
CA GLY A 74 8.38 -10.32 17.79
C GLY A 74 8.57 -8.87 17.27
N GLY A 75 8.82 -8.71 15.97
CA GLY A 75 8.94 -7.39 15.34
C GLY A 75 7.63 -6.58 15.41
N MET A 76 6.48 -7.23 15.21
CA MET A 76 5.17 -6.58 15.37
C MET A 76 4.91 -6.19 16.83
N ALA A 77 5.21 -7.05 17.80
CA ALA A 77 5.05 -6.75 19.22
C ALA A 77 5.91 -5.56 19.63
N GLU A 78 7.17 -5.53 19.19
CA GLU A 78 8.09 -4.40 19.44
C GLU A 78 7.61 -3.12 18.75
N ALA A 79 7.15 -3.21 17.49
CA ALA A 79 6.60 -2.06 16.79
C ALA A 79 5.36 -1.50 17.51
N VAL A 80 4.43 -2.38 17.91
CA VAL A 80 3.23 -1.98 18.67
C VAL A 80 3.63 -1.34 20.00
N SER A 81 4.53 -1.94 20.76
CA SER A 81 4.96 -1.41 22.07
C SER A 81 5.55 0.00 21.97
N ARG A 82 6.30 0.28 20.90
CA ARG A 82 6.95 1.59 20.69
C ARG A 82 6.05 2.63 20.02
N LEU A 83 5.15 2.19 19.15
CA LEU A 83 4.37 3.10 18.31
C LEU A 83 2.95 3.33 18.81
N ALA A 84 2.35 2.40 19.58
CA ALA A 84 0.96 2.51 20.00
C ALA A 84 0.71 3.71 20.92
N SER A 85 1.54 3.91 21.95
CA SER A 85 1.39 5.04 22.87
C SER A 85 1.56 6.40 22.17
N PRO A 86 2.62 6.64 21.37
CA PRO A 86 2.72 7.86 20.57
C PRO A 86 1.53 8.07 19.62
N ALA A 87 1.09 7.03 18.91
CA ALA A 87 -0.04 7.13 17.99
C ALA A 87 -1.35 7.50 18.70
N GLN A 88 -1.63 6.85 19.85
CA GLN A 88 -2.80 7.17 20.67
C GLN A 88 -2.77 8.61 21.18
N ALA A 89 -1.61 9.10 21.65
CA ALA A 89 -1.45 10.48 22.09
C ALA A 89 -1.75 11.49 20.96
N TRP A 90 -1.28 11.23 19.74
CA TRP A 90 -1.57 12.08 18.60
C TRP A 90 -3.04 12.05 18.19
N ILE A 91 -3.68 10.88 18.18
CA ILE A 91 -5.11 10.73 17.88
C ILE A 91 -5.97 11.45 18.93
N ALA A 92 -5.67 11.26 20.21
CA ALA A 92 -6.41 11.89 21.31
C ALA A 92 -6.31 13.42 21.30
N ASN A 93 -5.14 13.96 20.93
CA ASN A 93 -4.89 15.39 20.87
C ASN A 93 -5.24 16.02 19.50
N ALA A 94 -5.67 15.22 18.52
CA ALA A 94 -5.97 15.72 17.18
C ALA A 94 -6.98 16.89 17.17
N PRO A 95 -8.12 16.85 17.89
CA PRO A 95 -9.09 17.96 17.89
C PRO A 95 -8.48 19.28 18.40
N ALA A 96 -7.72 19.23 19.50
CA ALA A 96 -7.03 20.40 20.07
C ALA A 96 -5.93 20.90 19.11
N THR A 97 -5.25 19.99 18.44
CA THR A 97 -4.23 20.30 17.44
C THR A 97 -4.83 21.06 16.25
N PHE A 98 -5.97 20.64 15.73
CA PHE A 98 -6.66 21.33 14.65
C PHE A 98 -7.12 22.73 15.04
N GLN A 99 -7.65 22.91 16.26
CA GLN A 99 -8.04 24.21 16.77
C GLN A 99 -6.82 25.16 16.90
N SER A 100 -5.70 24.67 17.40
CA SER A 100 -4.48 25.46 17.53
C SER A 100 -3.90 25.86 16.16
N ILE A 101 -3.95 24.98 15.18
CA ILE A 101 -3.53 25.27 13.80
C ILE A 101 -4.46 26.35 13.19
N GLU A 102 -5.76 26.20 13.36
CA GLU A 102 -6.74 27.20 12.86
C GLU A 102 -6.50 28.59 13.48
N GLN A 103 -6.29 28.67 14.79
CA GLN A 103 -5.99 29.93 15.46
C GLN A 103 -4.69 30.56 14.94
N ARG A 104 -3.63 29.76 14.74
CA ARG A 104 -2.36 30.25 14.18
C ARG A 104 -2.54 30.74 12.75
N LEU A 105 -3.26 30.00 11.90
CA LEU A 105 -3.53 30.42 10.52
C LEU A 105 -4.37 31.69 10.46
N ARG A 106 -5.31 31.91 11.37
CA ARG A 106 -6.07 33.18 11.50
C ARG A 106 -5.12 34.35 11.83
N HIS A 107 -4.19 34.15 12.75
CA HIS A 107 -3.20 35.17 13.11
C HIS A 107 -2.30 35.59 11.93
N PHE A 108 -1.95 34.65 11.05
CA PHE A 108 -1.21 34.94 9.81
C PHE A 108 -2.07 35.59 8.71
N ARG A 109 -3.40 35.44 8.75
CA ARG A 109 -4.32 36.13 7.83
C ARG A 109 -4.62 37.57 8.25
N GLU A 110 -4.46 37.92 9.52
CA GLU A 110 -4.75 39.25 10.04
C GLU A 110 -3.95 40.36 9.35
N PRO A 111 -2.61 40.26 9.15
CA PRO A 111 -1.86 41.28 8.42
C PRO A 111 -2.31 41.43 6.96
N ILE A 112 -2.65 40.32 6.30
CA ILE A 112 -3.15 40.32 4.92
C ILE A 112 -4.55 40.89 4.86
N ARG A 113 -5.38 40.64 5.90
CA ARG A 113 -6.75 41.18 6.03
C ARG A 113 -6.72 42.67 6.31
N GLN A 114 -5.83 43.13 7.21
CA GLN A 114 -5.65 44.57 7.48
C GLN A 114 -5.14 45.32 6.23
N ALA A 115 -4.26 44.73 5.44
CA ALA A 115 -3.85 45.28 4.15
C ALA A 115 -4.98 45.29 3.12
N ARG A 116 -5.86 44.29 3.09
CA ARG A 116 -7.06 44.25 2.26
C ARG A 116 -8.18 45.16 2.79
N GLU A 117 -8.38 45.21 4.11
CA GLU A 117 -9.39 46.09 4.72
C GLU A 117 -9.03 47.56 4.56
N ALA A 118 -7.74 47.90 4.53
CA ALA A 118 -7.29 49.24 4.15
C ALA A 118 -7.71 49.61 2.70
N THR A 119 -7.73 48.61 1.82
CA THR A 119 -8.18 48.78 0.41
C THR A 119 -9.71 48.65 0.26
N GLN A 120 -10.36 47.83 1.10
CA GLN A 120 -11.80 47.56 1.04
C GLN A 120 -12.66 48.50 1.92
N ARG A 121 -12.06 49.25 2.83
CA ARG A 121 -12.81 50.33 3.56
C ARG A 121 -13.38 51.40 2.65
N LEU A 122 -12.98 51.38 1.37
CA LEU A 122 -13.57 52.22 0.32
C LEU A 122 -14.79 51.60 -0.38
N GLU A 123 -15.10 50.31 -0.18
CA GLU A 123 -16.05 49.68 -1.11
C GLU A 123 -17.23 48.90 -0.51
N ASN A 124 -17.31 48.52 0.76
CA ASN A 124 -18.52 47.78 1.21
C ASN A 124 -18.83 47.82 2.72
N MET A 125 -19.86 48.56 3.03
CA MET A 125 -20.79 48.26 4.12
C MET A 125 -21.84 47.25 3.57
N THR A 126 -21.66 45.96 3.73
CA THR A 126 -22.76 44.97 3.83
C THR A 126 -22.28 43.54 4.04
N GLN A 127 -22.83 42.94 5.08
CA GLN A 127 -23.13 41.52 5.33
C GLN A 127 -22.10 40.50 5.72
N SER A 128 -22.36 40.07 6.95
CA SER A 128 -21.97 38.89 7.71
C SER A 128 -22.39 37.57 7.11
N SER A 129 -21.61 36.54 7.34
CA SER A 129 -21.99 35.33 8.11
C SER A 129 -20.98 34.23 7.82
N ALA A 130 -20.06 34.00 8.74
CA ALA A 130 -19.24 32.81 8.73
C ALA A 130 -19.98 31.71 9.51
N GLY A 131 -20.36 30.66 8.85
CA GLY A 131 -20.93 29.46 9.46
C GLY A 131 -19.92 28.74 10.35
N GLN A 132 -20.25 28.59 11.62
CA GLN A 132 -19.55 27.71 12.55
C GLN A 132 -19.84 26.27 12.15
N VAL A 133 -18.80 25.54 11.77
CA VAL A 133 -18.86 24.09 11.64
C VAL A 133 -18.83 23.51 13.05
N ILE A 134 -20.00 23.12 13.55
CA ILE A 134 -20.15 22.39 14.81
C ILE A 134 -19.71 20.95 14.55
N PHE A 135 -18.54 20.57 15.07
CA PHE A 135 -18.18 19.15 15.19
C PHE A 135 -19.09 18.52 16.23
N LYS A 136 -20.07 17.75 15.75
CA LYS A 136 -20.94 16.92 16.58
C LYS A 136 -20.06 15.86 17.26
N ASP A 137 -20.26 15.69 18.58
CA ASP A 137 -19.62 14.64 19.38
C ASP A 137 -19.72 13.31 18.65
N GLN A 138 -18.61 12.84 18.11
CA GLN A 138 -18.51 11.49 17.59
C GLN A 138 -18.28 10.54 18.75
N PRO A 139 -18.99 9.38 18.79
CA PRO A 139 -18.70 8.33 19.75
C PRO A 139 -17.22 8.01 19.70
N SER A 140 -16.61 7.86 20.86
CA SER A 140 -15.16 7.80 21.04
C SER A 140 -14.53 6.80 20.05
N MET A 141 -13.72 7.28 19.10
CA MET A 141 -12.93 6.47 18.17
C MET A 141 -12.15 5.37 18.91
N LEU A 142 -11.80 5.61 20.17
CA LEU A 142 -11.13 4.66 21.08
C LEU A 142 -12.03 3.46 21.42
N ALA A 143 -13.34 3.67 21.69
CA ALA A 143 -14.25 2.57 21.97
C ALA A 143 -14.45 1.66 20.75
N ASP A 144 -14.56 2.24 19.56
CA ASP A 144 -14.64 1.47 18.30
C ASP A 144 -13.34 0.72 17.97
N LEU A 145 -12.19 1.31 18.25
CA LEU A 145 -10.89 0.64 18.11
C LEU A 145 -10.77 -0.56 19.07
N VAL A 146 -11.14 -0.38 20.33
CA VAL A 146 -11.11 -1.46 21.33
C VAL A 146 -12.10 -2.57 20.98
N ALA A 147 -13.30 -2.25 20.52
CA ALA A 147 -14.30 -3.23 20.11
C ALA A 147 -13.88 -4.08 18.90
N ARG A 148 -13.08 -3.53 17.98
CA ARG A 148 -12.57 -4.23 16.78
C ARG A 148 -11.26 -5.01 17.03
N THR A 149 -10.60 -4.81 18.17
CA THR A 149 -9.31 -5.45 18.49
C THR A 149 -9.35 -6.98 18.46
N PRO A 150 -10.37 -7.69 19.04
CA PRO A 150 -10.40 -9.15 19.00
C PRO A 150 -10.51 -9.71 17.58
N HIS A 151 -11.30 -9.08 16.72
CA HIS A 151 -11.44 -9.49 15.32
C HIS A 151 -10.13 -9.28 14.54
N ALA A 152 -9.44 -8.15 14.75
CA ALA A 152 -8.16 -7.87 14.12
C ALA A 152 -7.06 -8.86 14.56
N LEU A 153 -7.00 -9.21 15.85
CA LEU A 153 -6.07 -10.22 16.35
C LEU A 153 -6.33 -11.60 15.74
N GLY A 154 -7.61 -11.99 15.61
CA GLY A 154 -8.00 -13.23 14.92
C GLY A 154 -7.54 -13.26 13.46
N GLN A 155 -7.73 -12.17 12.71
CA GLN A 155 -7.26 -12.06 11.33
C GLN A 155 -5.73 -12.12 11.22
N ILE A 156 -5.00 -11.44 12.11
CA ILE A 156 -3.54 -11.50 12.16
C ILE A 156 -3.07 -12.94 12.42
N ALA A 157 -3.68 -13.64 13.36
CA ALA A 157 -3.35 -15.04 13.65
C ALA A 157 -3.57 -15.94 12.43
N VAL A 158 -4.68 -15.77 11.69
CA VAL A 158 -4.95 -16.50 10.45
C VAL A 158 -3.89 -16.19 9.38
N VAL A 159 -3.52 -14.91 9.20
CA VAL A 159 -2.46 -14.52 8.26
C VAL A 159 -1.14 -15.20 8.61
N LEU A 160 -0.72 -15.16 9.87
CA LEU A 160 0.54 -15.77 10.34
C LEU A 160 0.54 -17.28 10.16
N LEU A 161 -0.59 -17.94 10.42
CA LEU A 161 -0.76 -19.37 10.19
C LEU A 161 -0.64 -19.70 8.69
N LEU A 162 -1.28 -18.92 7.82
CA LEU A 162 -1.18 -19.08 6.37
C LEU A 162 0.26 -18.84 5.89
N VAL A 163 0.94 -17.81 6.39
CA VAL A 163 2.36 -17.56 6.10
C VAL A 163 3.20 -18.79 6.46
N TYR A 164 3.02 -19.33 7.66
CA TYR A 164 3.73 -20.53 8.08
C TYR A 164 3.50 -21.70 7.13
N PHE A 165 2.24 -22.03 6.83
CA PHE A 165 1.91 -23.14 5.94
C PHE A 165 2.43 -22.94 4.52
N PHE A 166 2.29 -21.76 3.96
CA PHE A 166 2.78 -21.48 2.60
C PHE A 166 4.32 -21.52 2.53
N LEU A 167 5.02 -20.98 3.53
CA LEU A 167 6.46 -21.05 3.60
C LEU A 167 6.95 -22.50 3.81
N SER A 168 6.34 -23.22 4.74
CA SER A 168 6.69 -24.60 5.07
C SER A 168 6.42 -25.57 3.91
N SER A 169 5.29 -25.39 3.22
CA SER A 169 4.92 -26.22 2.06
C SER A 169 5.84 -26.02 0.85
N GLY A 170 6.42 -24.86 0.69
CA GLY A 170 7.39 -24.54 -0.35
C GLY A 170 6.94 -24.93 -1.76
N ASN A 171 7.78 -25.69 -2.45
CA ASN A 171 7.50 -26.18 -3.80
C ASN A 171 6.59 -27.41 -3.84
N THR A 172 6.09 -27.90 -2.71
CA THR A 172 5.27 -29.13 -2.65
C THR A 172 3.96 -28.94 -3.42
N PHE A 173 3.35 -27.75 -3.35
CA PHE A 173 2.16 -27.44 -4.13
C PHE A 173 2.42 -27.44 -5.64
N LEU A 174 3.54 -26.86 -6.07
CA LEU A 174 3.98 -26.88 -7.46
C LEU A 174 4.28 -28.31 -7.94
N ARG A 175 4.90 -29.14 -7.10
CA ARG A 175 5.15 -30.55 -7.43
C ARG A 175 3.86 -31.31 -7.65
N ARG A 176 2.86 -31.16 -6.78
CA ARG A 176 1.55 -31.80 -6.93
C ARG A 176 0.78 -31.32 -8.16
N LEU A 177 0.85 -30.01 -8.47
CA LEU A 177 0.23 -29.47 -9.70
C LEU A 177 0.83 -30.13 -10.96
N VAL A 178 2.11 -30.44 -10.93
CA VAL A 178 2.83 -31.16 -11.99
C VAL A 178 2.40 -32.62 -12.11
N GLU A 179 2.11 -33.27 -10.99
CA GLU A 179 1.67 -34.69 -10.99
C GLU A 179 0.33 -34.86 -11.68
N VAL A 180 -0.54 -33.83 -11.65
CA VAL A 180 -1.88 -33.85 -12.28
C VAL A 180 -1.84 -33.68 -13.81
N SER A 181 -0.77 -33.11 -14.36
CA SER A 181 -0.65 -32.89 -15.81
C SER A 181 -0.26 -34.19 -16.53
N PRO A 182 -0.93 -34.58 -17.63
CA PRO A 182 -0.73 -35.89 -18.26
C PRO A 182 0.56 -36.02 -19.07
N ASP A 183 1.11 -34.92 -19.61
CA ASP A 183 2.26 -34.98 -20.52
C ASP A 183 3.55 -34.41 -19.90
N MET A 184 4.68 -35.10 -20.12
CA MET A 184 5.99 -34.75 -19.54
C MET A 184 6.61 -33.46 -20.14
N SER A 185 6.30 -33.15 -21.40
CA SER A 185 6.74 -31.91 -22.07
C SER A 185 6.01 -30.70 -21.50
N GLU A 186 4.68 -30.79 -21.33
CA GLU A 186 3.86 -29.74 -20.73
C GLU A 186 4.22 -29.51 -19.25
N LYS A 187 4.53 -30.56 -18.50
CA LYS A 187 4.99 -30.49 -17.10
C LYS A 187 6.18 -29.55 -16.93
N ARG A 188 7.20 -29.67 -17.79
CA ARG A 188 8.40 -28.80 -17.70
C ARG A 188 8.08 -27.35 -17.95
N VAL A 189 7.20 -27.07 -18.93
CA VAL A 189 6.80 -25.70 -19.29
C VAL A 189 5.97 -25.06 -18.15
N VAL A 190 4.98 -25.76 -17.64
CA VAL A 190 4.12 -25.27 -16.54
C VAL A 190 4.93 -25.00 -15.27
N VAL A 191 5.85 -25.91 -14.91
CA VAL A 191 6.74 -25.70 -13.75
C VAL A 191 7.69 -24.51 -13.97
N GLY A 192 8.24 -24.40 -15.18
CA GLY A 192 9.13 -23.27 -15.53
C GLY A 192 8.41 -21.93 -15.37
N ILE A 193 7.20 -21.81 -15.93
CA ILE A 193 6.36 -20.62 -15.82
C ILE A 193 6.01 -20.31 -14.35
N ALA A 194 5.53 -21.30 -13.61
CA ALA A 194 5.12 -21.10 -12.21
C ALA A 194 6.29 -20.68 -11.32
N ARG A 195 7.48 -21.30 -11.50
CA ARG A 195 8.71 -20.87 -10.79
C ARG A 195 9.16 -19.48 -11.21
N GLY A 196 9.10 -19.17 -12.50
CA GLY A 196 9.43 -17.84 -13.02
C GLY A 196 8.56 -16.76 -12.38
N ILE A 197 7.24 -16.97 -12.36
CA ILE A 197 6.27 -16.08 -11.71
C ILE A 197 6.60 -15.91 -10.22
N GLN A 198 6.78 -17.01 -9.50
CA GLN A 198 7.10 -16.97 -8.07
C GLN A 198 8.38 -16.20 -7.78
N GLN A 199 9.44 -16.44 -8.55
CA GLN A 199 10.73 -15.75 -8.38
C GLN A 199 10.63 -14.26 -8.71
N GLU A 200 9.94 -13.89 -9.80
CA GLU A 200 9.76 -12.49 -10.20
C GLU A 200 8.93 -11.73 -9.18
N MET A 201 7.82 -12.33 -8.69
CA MET A 201 6.99 -11.75 -7.63
C MET A 201 7.76 -11.58 -6.31
N SER A 202 8.46 -12.62 -5.89
CA SER A 202 9.25 -12.60 -4.65
C SER A 202 10.34 -11.53 -4.69
N ARG A 203 11.08 -11.43 -5.80
CA ARG A 203 12.10 -10.40 -6.01
C ARG A 203 11.50 -9.00 -5.99
N TYR A 204 10.37 -8.80 -6.67
CA TYR A 204 9.67 -7.53 -6.69
C TYR A 204 9.24 -7.10 -5.27
N LEU A 205 8.54 -7.99 -4.56
CA LEU A 205 8.05 -7.71 -3.21
C LEU A 205 9.20 -7.39 -2.23
N LEU A 206 10.30 -8.16 -2.31
CA LEU A 206 11.48 -7.90 -1.49
C LEU A 206 12.08 -6.53 -1.81
N THR A 207 12.23 -6.22 -3.09
CA THR A 207 12.80 -4.93 -3.55
C THR A 207 11.96 -3.75 -3.06
N VAL A 208 10.64 -3.79 -3.26
CA VAL A 208 9.73 -2.72 -2.81
C VAL A 208 9.74 -2.60 -1.29
N SER A 209 9.75 -3.73 -0.57
CA SER A 209 9.83 -3.70 0.90
C SER A 209 11.15 -3.09 1.39
N MET A 210 12.27 -3.36 0.74
CA MET A 210 13.56 -2.74 1.08
C MET A 210 13.57 -1.23 0.79
N ILE A 211 12.99 -0.80 -0.33
CA ILE A 211 12.85 0.63 -0.65
C ILE A 211 11.98 1.33 0.40
N ASN A 212 10.83 0.76 0.74
CA ASN A 212 9.91 1.30 1.73
C ASN A 212 10.53 1.33 3.14
N PHE A 213 11.31 0.32 3.49
CA PHE A 213 12.08 0.31 4.74
C PHE A 213 13.15 1.40 4.76
N GLY A 214 13.87 1.58 3.65
CA GLY A 214 14.83 2.67 3.48
C GLY A 214 14.19 4.05 3.59
N LEU A 215 13.02 4.25 2.97
CA LEU A 215 12.21 5.47 3.07
C LEU A 215 11.77 5.72 4.52
N ALA A 216 11.30 4.66 5.21
CA ALA A 216 10.91 4.75 6.62
C ALA A 216 12.07 5.22 7.50
N LEU A 217 13.24 4.62 7.32
CA LEU A 217 14.43 4.95 8.09
C LEU A 217 14.94 6.37 7.80
N ALA A 218 15.00 6.75 6.51
CA ALA A 218 15.40 8.10 6.10
C ALA A 218 14.44 9.15 6.64
N THR A 219 13.13 8.90 6.58
CA THR A 219 12.10 9.79 7.14
C THR A 219 12.22 9.88 8.66
N ALA A 220 12.37 8.76 9.37
CA ALA A 220 12.53 8.75 10.83
C ALA A 220 13.77 9.56 11.25
N LEU A 221 14.90 9.34 10.57
CA LEU A 221 16.13 10.09 10.84
C LEU A 221 15.96 11.58 10.58
N ALA A 222 15.36 11.95 9.45
CA ALA A 222 15.12 13.35 9.11
C ALA A 222 14.19 14.03 10.12
N MET A 223 13.12 13.36 10.54
CA MET A 223 12.21 13.88 11.57
C MET A 223 12.91 14.03 12.94
N ALA A 224 13.78 13.09 13.30
CA ALA A 224 14.57 13.19 14.52
C ALA A 224 15.55 14.38 14.47
N LEU A 225 16.24 14.60 13.34
CA LEU A 225 17.16 15.72 13.14
C LEU A 225 16.44 17.08 13.15
N LEU A 226 15.20 17.14 12.67
CA LEU A 226 14.36 18.35 12.74
C LEU A 226 13.77 18.58 14.13
N GLY A 227 13.94 17.65 15.09
CA GLY A 227 13.36 17.76 16.43
C GLY A 227 11.85 17.46 16.48
N VAL A 228 11.31 16.74 15.50
CA VAL A 228 9.89 16.32 15.50
C VAL A 228 9.71 15.21 16.53
N PRO A 229 8.75 15.33 17.48
CA PRO A 229 8.51 14.29 18.46
C PRO A 229 8.00 13.00 17.80
N ASN A 230 8.37 11.85 18.38
CA ASN A 230 7.99 10.54 17.88
C ASN A 230 8.42 10.27 16.43
N ALA A 231 9.62 10.66 16.05
CA ALA A 231 10.17 10.56 14.70
C ALA A 231 10.03 9.14 14.10
N LEU A 232 10.18 8.10 14.93
CA LEU A 232 10.02 6.69 14.52
C LEU A 232 8.59 6.40 14.03
N LEU A 233 7.58 6.98 14.67
CA LEU A 233 6.17 6.84 14.27
C LEU A 233 5.95 7.37 12.84
N TRP A 234 6.49 8.55 12.56
CA TRP A 234 6.33 9.20 11.24
C TRP A 234 7.11 8.47 10.14
N GLY A 235 8.29 7.96 10.47
CA GLY A 235 9.04 7.10 9.55
C GLY A 235 8.32 5.80 9.25
N ALA A 236 7.81 5.10 10.27
CA ALA A 236 7.04 3.87 10.10
C ALA A 236 5.76 4.12 9.27
N LEU A 237 5.04 5.21 9.55
CA LEU A 237 3.87 5.62 8.78
C LEU A 237 4.22 5.85 7.31
N ALA A 238 5.29 6.59 7.02
CA ALA A 238 5.76 6.86 5.67
C ALA A 238 6.07 5.57 4.91
N GLY A 239 6.82 4.63 5.52
CA GLY A 239 7.17 3.36 4.88
C GLY A 239 5.98 2.44 4.63
N VAL A 240 5.01 2.39 5.57
CA VAL A 240 3.79 1.58 5.39
C VAL A 240 2.88 2.20 4.33
N LEU A 241 2.64 3.50 4.38
CA LEU A 241 1.78 4.17 3.40
C LEU A 241 2.38 4.12 1.98
N ASN A 242 3.70 4.08 1.84
CA ASN A 242 4.37 4.06 0.53
C ASN A 242 4.12 2.78 -0.28
N PHE A 243 3.52 1.72 0.32
CA PHE A 243 3.01 0.58 -0.45
C PHE A 243 1.84 0.96 -1.37
N ALA A 244 1.12 2.04 -1.08
CA ALA A 244 0.07 2.60 -1.94
C ALA A 244 0.64 3.72 -2.83
N PRO A 245 0.92 3.47 -4.12
CA PRO A 245 1.53 4.46 -5.01
C PRO A 245 0.69 5.75 -5.07
N TYR A 246 1.35 6.90 -5.11
CA TYR A 246 0.75 8.24 -5.13
C TYR A 246 -0.05 8.60 -3.88
N VAL A 247 -0.94 7.73 -3.39
CA VAL A 247 -1.78 7.97 -2.22
C VAL A 247 -0.94 8.01 -0.95
N GLY A 248 -0.02 7.07 -0.80
CA GLY A 248 0.85 6.97 0.37
C GLY A 248 1.70 8.20 0.61
N PRO A 249 2.56 8.61 -0.33
CA PRO A 249 3.37 9.82 -0.21
C PRO A 249 2.52 11.07 0.03
N THR A 250 1.36 11.19 -0.65
CA THR A 250 0.46 12.34 -0.49
C THR A 250 -0.13 12.40 0.92
N LEU A 251 -0.64 11.28 1.45
CA LEU A 251 -1.16 11.21 2.82
C LEU A 251 -0.06 11.48 3.85
N THR A 252 1.14 10.95 3.64
CA THR A 252 2.29 11.22 4.52
C THR A 252 2.66 12.70 4.49
N LEU A 253 2.69 13.33 3.32
CA LEU A 253 2.98 14.76 3.18
C LEU A 253 1.95 15.62 3.92
N ILE A 254 0.65 15.31 3.76
CA ILE A 254 -0.42 16.01 4.47
C ILE A 254 -0.26 15.84 5.98
N THR A 255 -0.05 14.60 6.44
CA THR A 255 0.13 14.30 7.87
C THR A 255 1.33 15.04 8.45
N LEU A 256 2.49 15.01 7.79
CA LEU A 256 3.68 15.69 8.24
C LEU A 256 3.56 17.22 8.19
N THR A 257 2.74 17.76 7.27
CA THR A 257 2.40 19.19 7.28
C THR A 257 1.63 19.56 8.53
N LEU A 258 0.61 18.77 8.89
CA LEU A 258 -0.16 18.99 10.12
C LEU A 258 0.73 18.85 11.38
N VAL A 259 1.58 17.84 11.41
CA VAL A 259 2.54 17.61 12.50
C VAL A 259 3.52 18.79 12.64
N GLY A 260 4.07 19.27 11.54
CA GLY A 260 4.97 20.43 11.53
C GLY A 260 4.30 21.69 12.07
N LEU A 261 3.09 21.98 11.57
CA LEU A 261 2.27 23.12 12.03
C LEU A 261 1.86 23.00 13.50
N ALA A 262 1.62 21.80 14.00
CA ALA A 262 1.29 21.55 15.39
C ALA A 262 2.49 21.71 16.33
N THR A 263 3.66 21.24 15.88
CA THR A 263 4.85 21.14 16.72
C THR A 263 5.63 22.45 16.81
N PHE A 264 5.83 23.14 15.69
CA PHE A 264 6.73 24.28 15.62
C PHE A 264 6.01 25.63 15.58
N PRO A 265 6.44 26.64 16.37
CA PRO A 265 5.86 27.98 16.36
C PRO A 265 6.13 28.75 15.06
N SER A 266 7.32 28.59 14.47
CA SER A 266 7.73 29.30 13.26
C SER A 266 7.27 28.56 12.01
N LEU A 267 6.66 29.27 11.04
CA LEU A 267 6.22 28.69 9.77
C LEU A 267 7.38 28.07 8.97
N GLY A 268 8.55 28.69 8.98
CA GLY A 268 9.72 28.16 8.29
C GLY A 268 10.10 26.77 8.78
N HIS A 269 10.15 26.57 10.11
CA HIS A 269 10.45 25.27 10.70
C HIS A 269 9.30 24.28 10.51
N ALA A 270 8.05 24.73 10.64
CA ALA A 270 6.88 23.91 10.41
C ALA A 270 6.83 23.36 8.97
N LEU A 271 7.14 24.18 7.96
CA LEU A 271 7.16 23.77 6.54
C LEU A 271 8.44 23.02 6.17
N ALA A 272 9.52 23.11 6.93
CA ALA A 272 10.72 22.28 6.73
C ALA A 272 10.40 20.79 6.90
N VAL A 273 9.45 20.43 7.79
CA VAL A 273 9.05 19.04 8.05
C VAL A 273 8.50 18.35 6.78
N PRO A 274 7.41 18.83 6.16
CA PRO A 274 6.93 18.26 4.90
C PRO A 274 7.89 18.48 3.74
N GLY A 275 8.66 19.59 3.73
CA GLY A 275 9.64 19.90 2.68
C GLY A 275 10.77 18.86 2.59
N VAL A 276 11.33 18.48 3.74
CA VAL A 276 12.38 17.45 3.81
C VAL A 276 11.81 16.07 3.42
N PHE A 277 10.62 15.72 3.90
CA PHE A 277 9.99 14.48 3.47
C PHE A 277 9.72 14.47 1.94
N PHE A 278 9.24 15.58 1.38
CA PHE A 278 9.02 15.71 -0.04
C PHE A 278 10.32 15.50 -0.85
N ALA A 279 11.44 16.07 -0.37
CA ALA A 279 12.74 15.85 -0.99
C ALA A 279 13.17 14.38 -0.94
N ILE A 280 12.97 13.70 0.21
CA ILE A 280 13.25 12.25 0.35
C ILE A 280 12.38 11.44 -0.61
N ALA A 281 11.08 11.73 -0.68
CA ALA A 281 10.14 11.05 -1.57
C ALA A 281 10.45 11.31 -3.07
N LEU A 282 10.91 12.51 -3.43
CA LEU A 282 11.40 12.79 -4.79
C LEU A 282 12.64 11.97 -5.14
N VAL A 283 13.62 11.89 -4.25
CA VAL A 283 14.82 11.07 -4.46
C VAL A 283 14.43 9.59 -4.59
N GLU A 284 13.54 9.10 -3.75
CA GLU A 284 13.03 7.73 -3.83
C GLU A 284 12.34 7.48 -5.17
N GLY A 285 11.35 8.28 -5.53
CA GLY A 285 10.51 8.06 -6.71
C GLY A 285 11.21 8.33 -8.04
N GLN A 286 12.13 9.30 -8.10
CA GLN A 286 12.80 9.70 -9.34
C GLN A 286 14.17 9.04 -9.55
N LEU A 287 14.85 8.63 -8.50
CA LEU A 287 16.18 8.03 -8.57
C LEU A 287 16.20 6.59 -8.12
N ILE A 288 15.77 6.30 -6.88
CA ILE A 288 15.93 4.95 -6.29
C ILE A 288 15.01 3.94 -6.98
N SER A 289 13.72 4.22 -7.06
CA SER A 289 12.75 3.31 -7.67
C SER A 289 13.06 2.96 -9.13
N PRO A 290 13.38 3.92 -10.04
CA PRO A 290 13.74 3.60 -11.42
C PRO A 290 15.06 2.83 -11.57
N VAL A 291 16.04 3.06 -10.68
CA VAL A 291 17.33 2.36 -10.72
C VAL A 291 17.18 0.93 -10.20
N VAL A 292 16.46 0.73 -9.12
CA VAL A 292 16.38 -0.57 -8.43
C VAL A 292 15.30 -1.48 -9.03
N ILE A 293 14.13 -0.95 -9.32
CA ILE A 293 13.02 -1.72 -9.91
C ILE A 293 13.16 -1.81 -11.44
N GLY A 294 13.82 -0.83 -12.04
CA GLY A 294 14.01 -0.72 -13.49
C GLY A 294 12.86 0.03 -14.17
N ARG A 295 13.21 0.74 -15.26
CA ARG A 295 12.26 1.53 -16.08
C ARG A 295 11.22 0.68 -16.81
N ARG A 296 11.42 -0.63 -16.89
CA ARG A 296 10.53 -1.59 -17.56
C ARG A 296 9.20 -1.84 -16.85
N LEU A 297 9.06 -1.36 -15.60
CA LEU A 297 7.82 -1.50 -14.80
C LEU A 297 6.95 -0.23 -14.81
N ALA A 298 7.18 0.71 -15.72
CA ALA A 298 6.34 1.89 -15.87
C ALA A 298 4.91 1.48 -16.26
N ILE A 299 3.99 1.49 -15.29
CA ILE A 299 2.57 1.27 -15.52
C ILE A 299 1.91 2.63 -15.74
N ASN A 300 0.93 2.69 -16.65
CA ASN A 300 0.16 3.91 -16.86
C ASN A 300 -0.46 4.39 -15.53
N PRO A 301 -0.21 5.64 -15.10
CA PRO A 301 -0.74 6.17 -13.84
C PRO A 301 -2.26 6.07 -13.70
N VAL A 302 -3.01 6.18 -14.81
CA VAL A 302 -4.46 6.04 -14.80
C VAL A 302 -4.88 4.63 -14.36
N ILE A 303 -4.18 3.59 -14.86
CA ILE A 303 -4.43 2.20 -14.48
C ILE A 303 -4.15 2.00 -12.99
N VAL A 304 -3.04 2.55 -12.49
CA VAL A 304 -2.70 2.49 -11.06
C VAL A 304 -3.80 3.13 -10.22
N PHE A 305 -4.30 4.28 -10.64
CA PHE A 305 -5.33 5.01 -9.90
C PHE A 305 -6.68 4.26 -9.90
N VAL A 306 -7.12 3.76 -11.06
CA VAL A 306 -8.34 2.94 -11.16
C VAL A 306 -8.22 1.66 -10.32
N TRP A 307 -7.04 1.03 -10.32
CA TRP A 307 -6.75 -0.15 -9.52
C TRP A 307 -6.80 0.12 -8.01
N LEU A 308 -6.25 1.27 -7.58
CA LEU A 308 -6.34 1.74 -6.19
C LEU A 308 -7.79 1.99 -5.76
N LEU A 309 -8.58 2.64 -6.61
CA LEU A 309 -10.00 2.87 -6.34
C LEU A 309 -10.77 1.55 -6.24
N LEU A 310 -10.51 0.61 -7.13
CA LEU A 310 -11.15 -0.71 -7.12
C LEU A 310 -10.89 -1.46 -5.81
N TRP A 311 -9.62 -1.63 -5.44
CA TRP A 311 -9.26 -2.36 -4.23
C TRP A 311 -9.61 -1.59 -2.96
N GLY A 312 -9.54 -0.25 -2.99
CA GLY A 312 -10.02 0.61 -1.92
C GLY A 312 -11.52 0.46 -1.66
N ALA A 313 -12.32 0.37 -2.72
CA ALA A 313 -13.77 0.13 -2.61
C ALA A 313 -14.10 -1.29 -2.13
N LEU A 314 -13.32 -2.30 -2.53
CA LEU A 314 -13.55 -3.70 -2.16
C LEU A 314 -13.11 -4.01 -0.72
N TRP A 315 -11.91 -3.61 -0.32
CA TRP A 315 -11.26 -4.03 0.92
C TRP A 315 -10.81 -2.84 1.81
N GLY A 316 -11.30 -1.64 1.53
CA GLY A 316 -10.99 -0.44 2.31
C GLY A 316 -9.50 -0.10 2.32
N ILE A 317 -9.00 0.34 3.48
CA ILE A 317 -7.60 0.77 3.67
C ILE A 317 -6.61 -0.37 3.34
N VAL A 318 -6.94 -1.60 3.72
CA VAL A 318 -6.11 -2.78 3.42
C VAL A 318 -6.00 -2.99 1.91
N GLY A 319 -7.11 -2.82 1.18
CA GLY A 319 -7.12 -2.89 -0.29
C GLY A 319 -6.24 -1.83 -0.94
N VAL A 320 -6.27 -0.60 -0.44
CA VAL A 320 -5.41 0.49 -0.94
C VAL A 320 -3.92 0.16 -0.73
N LEU A 321 -3.54 -0.35 0.44
CA LEU A 321 -2.15 -0.73 0.74
C LEU A 321 -1.68 -1.93 -0.10
N LEU A 322 -2.57 -2.87 -0.36
CA LEU A 322 -2.27 -4.05 -1.18
C LEU A 322 -2.34 -3.78 -2.69
N ALA A 323 -2.95 -2.68 -3.12
CA ALA A 323 -3.18 -2.40 -4.53
C ALA A 323 -1.88 -2.37 -5.35
N GLY A 324 -0.79 -1.78 -4.83
CA GLY A 324 0.52 -1.78 -5.48
C GLY A 324 1.09 -3.19 -5.70
N PRO A 325 1.28 -3.98 -4.64
CA PRO A 325 1.71 -5.37 -4.74
C PRO A 325 0.82 -6.23 -5.65
N LEU A 326 -0.51 -6.10 -5.53
CA LEU A 326 -1.47 -6.84 -6.36
C LEU A 326 -1.37 -6.47 -7.85
N LEU A 327 -1.19 -5.18 -8.16
CA LEU A 327 -1.03 -4.73 -9.53
C LEU A 327 0.24 -5.29 -10.18
N ALA A 328 1.34 -5.29 -9.43
CA ALA A 328 2.59 -5.87 -9.90
C ALA A 328 2.48 -7.39 -10.11
N CYS A 329 1.86 -8.10 -9.15
CA CYS A 329 1.59 -9.54 -9.29
C CYS A 329 0.70 -9.82 -10.50
N PHE A 330 -0.36 -9.06 -10.70
CA PHE A 330 -1.25 -9.18 -11.84
C PHE A 330 -0.51 -8.96 -13.17
N ARG A 331 0.34 -7.92 -13.24
CA ARG A 331 1.17 -7.68 -14.42
C ARG A 331 2.15 -8.81 -14.71
N ILE A 332 2.83 -9.34 -13.69
CA ILE A 332 3.73 -10.49 -13.83
C ILE A 332 2.97 -11.71 -14.38
N LEU A 333 1.76 -11.97 -13.88
CA LEU A 333 0.89 -13.02 -14.39
C LEU A 333 0.52 -12.80 -15.87
N CYS A 334 0.08 -11.59 -16.23
CA CYS A 334 -0.28 -11.24 -17.60
C CYS A 334 0.88 -11.41 -18.59
N LYS A 335 2.11 -11.13 -18.16
CA LYS A 335 3.32 -11.31 -18.97
C LYS A 335 3.63 -12.78 -19.26
N HIS A 336 3.38 -13.68 -18.31
CA HIS A 336 3.71 -15.10 -18.43
C HIS A 336 2.58 -15.94 -19.07
N LEU A 337 1.36 -15.44 -19.13
CA LEU A 337 0.20 -16.15 -19.68
C LEU A 337 -0.14 -15.65 -21.09
N PRO A 338 -0.01 -16.48 -22.15
CA PRO A 338 -0.24 -16.05 -23.54
C PRO A 338 -1.65 -15.49 -23.76
N SER A 339 -2.66 -16.01 -23.06
CA SER A 339 -4.05 -15.55 -23.14
C SER A 339 -4.27 -14.13 -22.58
N LEU A 340 -3.37 -13.63 -21.73
CA LEU A 340 -3.45 -12.32 -21.07
C LEU A 340 -2.45 -11.29 -21.60
N GLN A 341 -1.63 -11.64 -22.61
CA GLN A 341 -0.64 -10.73 -23.18
C GLN A 341 -1.24 -9.43 -23.73
N GLY A 342 -2.47 -9.47 -24.25
CA GLY A 342 -3.17 -8.26 -24.69
C GLY A 342 -3.39 -7.25 -23.55
N ILE A 343 -3.61 -7.72 -22.35
CA ILE A 343 -3.77 -6.87 -21.15
C ILE A 343 -2.41 -6.29 -20.73
N SER A 344 -1.33 -7.08 -20.81
CA SER A 344 0.03 -6.62 -20.53
C SER A 344 0.44 -5.43 -21.42
N VAL A 345 0.09 -5.47 -22.71
CA VAL A 345 0.33 -4.36 -23.65
C VAL A 345 -0.46 -3.11 -23.25
N LEU A 346 -1.72 -3.26 -22.83
CA LEU A 346 -2.53 -2.12 -22.34
C LEU A 346 -1.95 -1.51 -21.05
N MET A 347 -1.26 -2.32 -20.24
CA MET A 347 -0.60 -1.86 -18.99
C MET A 347 0.73 -1.15 -19.24
N GLY A 348 1.22 -1.08 -20.50
CA GLY A 348 2.43 -0.34 -20.87
C GLY A 348 3.64 -1.20 -21.23
N ASP A 349 3.48 -2.53 -21.40
CA ASP A 349 4.54 -3.34 -21.98
C ASP A 349 4.59 -3.10 -23.50
N THR A 350 5.72 -2.54 -23.99
CA THR A 350 6.01 -2.57 -25.42
C THR A 350 6.10 -4.03 -25.86
N ARG A 351 5.36 -4.39 -26.91
CA ARG A 351 5.52 -5.71 -27.54
C ARG A 351 7.00 -5.94 -27.78
N SER A 352 7.55 -6.99 -27.20
CA SER A 352 8.80 -7.54 -27.72
C SER A 352 8.50 -7.95 -29.15
N GLU A 353 9.06 -7.27 -30.12
CA GLU A 353 9.06 -7.74 -31.50
C GLU A 353 9.53 -9.20 -31.49
N PRO A 354 8.82 -10.10 -32.19
CA PRO A 354 9.32 -11.45 -32.37
C PRO A 354 10.70 -11.31 -33.01
N ALA A 355 11.71 -11.91 -32.40
CA ALA A 355 13.02 -12.07 -33.00
C ALA A 355 12.82 -12.86 -34.32
N GLU A 356 13.05 -12.18 -35.46
CA GLU A 356 13.18 -12.79 -36.74
C GLU A 356 14.32 -13.81 -36.82
#